data_3f0c495a617be3f846fb92e082e81e74
#
_entry.id   3f0c495a617be3f846fb92e082e81e74
#
_cell.length_a   1.000
_cell.length_b   1.000
_cell.length_c   1.000
_cell.angle_alpha   90.00
_cell.angle_beta   90.00
_cell.angle_gamma   90.00
#
_symmetry.space_group_name_H-M   'P 1'
#
loop_
_entity.id
_entity.type
_entity.pdbx_description
1 polymer ?
#
loop_
_entity_poly.entity_id
_entity_poly.type
_entity_poly.pdbx_seq_one_letter_code
_entity_poly.pdbx_strand_id
1 'polypeptide(L)'
;TFNIFAMEEAAKIYQEDHQDVKIDIVEVGDVDVQSRLTTAGTSGDLSTLPDIFLLQDQAFQKNVLSYPDVFKEISEKKIDFSEFPSGKTDFSVVDGKHYGVPFDNGVAIACYRTDILQEAGMTLEDFTDITWDEWVEKGKVVLEKTGKPLLTTTAGECDLLTMMLQSAGASLFNEDGTTNIAKNDTLKKVIDTYCKMKDSGVLQEVNNWDEYTGSMLNSEVAGVINGCWIMGTIQTAEDQSGKWAITNIPKLTNVKGATNYSNNGGSSWAISGNCGNVELAEDFLASTFAGSTELYNNILSCGAIATWTPAGDSDAYAVPNEFFSGDAVFEKIVDYSTKVPSIITGPYFHEARDAISVATTNITNGADLKKELKKAEDTVNFNMGQ
;
A
#
# COMPACT_ATOMS: atom_id res chain seq x y z
N THR A 1 -4.66 16.25 -6.21
CA THR A 1 -3.98 14.96 -5.92
C THR A 1 -3.68 14.23 -7.23
N PHE A 2 -2.76 13.26 -7.20
CA PHE A 2 -2.46 12.45 -8.41
C PHE A 2 -3.68 11.65 -8.88
N ASN A 3 -4.59 11.26 -7.99
CA ASN A 3 -5.82 10.54 -8.32
C ASN A 3 -6.74 11.38 -9.23
N ILE A 4 -6.88 12.67 -8.93
CA ILE A 4 -7.68 13.60 -9.75
C ILE A 4 -7.05 13.78 -11.11
N PHE A 5 -5.74 14.02 -11.16
CA PHE A 5 -5.01 14.15 -12.43
C PHE A 5 -5.15 12.89 -13.29
N ALA A 6 -5.04 11.70 -12.69
CA ALA A 6 -5.21 10.45 -13.40
C ALA A 6 -6.63 10.28 -13.98
N MET A 7 -7.66 10.66 -13.23
CA MET A 7 -9.04 10.60 -13.71
C MET A 7 -9.31 11.64 -14.81
N GLU A 8 -8.73 12.84 -14.70
CA GLU A 8 -8.82 13.88 -15.74
C GLU A 8 -8.18 13.41 -17.05
N GLU A 9 -7.00 12.80 -17.00
CA GLU A 9 -6.33 12.23 -18.18
C GLU A 9 -7.12 11.03 -18.75
N ALA A 10 -7.67 10.16 -17.90
CA ALA A 10 -8.52 9.06 -18.34
C ALA A 10 -9.78 9.58 -19.06
N ALA A 11 -10.44 10.59 -18.50
CA ALA A 11 -11.61 11.21 -19.11
C ALA A 11 -11.28 11.84 -20.46
N LYS A 12 -10.15 12.53 -20.56
CA LYS A 12 -9.68 13.16 -21.80
C LYS A 12 -9.42 12.12 -22.90
N ILE A 13 -8.67 11.06 -22.58
CA ILE A 13 -8.37 9.97 -23.54
C ILE A 13 -9.67 9.31 -24.01
N TYR A 14 -10.58 8.97 -23.10
CA TYR A 14 -11.83 8.32 -23.44
C TYR A 14 -12.73 9.19 -24.32
N GLN A 15 -12.81 10.49 -24.05
CA GLN A 15 -13.64 11.44 -24.80
C GLN A 15 -13.13 11.73 -26.21
N GLU A 16 -11.90 11.36 -26.60
CA GLU A 16 -11.42 11.46 -27.97
C GLU A 16 -12.30 10.63 -28.92
N ASP A 17 -12.68 9.42 -28.50
CA ASP A 17 -13.54 8.52 -29.28
C ASP A 17 -15.02 8.57 -28.86
N HIS A 18 -15.35 9.18 -27.71
CA HIS A 18 -16.68 9.23 -27.11
C HIS A 18 -17.10 10.68 -26.81
N GLN A 19 -17.18 11.52 -27.83
CA GLN A 19 -17.45 12.97 -27.71
C GLN A 19 -18.84 13.31 -27.14
N ASP A 20 -19.76 12.37 -27.14
CA ASP A 20 -21.11 12.47 -26.58
C ASP A 20 -21.16 12.11 -25.07
N VAL A 21 -20.08 11.57 -24.51
CA VAL A 21 -19.98 11.25 -23.10
C VAL A 21 -19.42 12.42 -22.31
N LYS A 22 -20.17 12.86 -21.30
CA LYS A 22 -19.72 13.88 -20.36
C LYS A 22 -19.30 13.22 -19.05
N ILE A 23 -18.10 13.56 -18.59
CA ILE A 23 -17.54 13.06 -17.33
C ILE A 23 -17.34 14.25 -16.40
N ASP A 24 -18.07 14.29 -15.29
CA ASP A 24 -17.95 15.29 -14.25
C ASP A 24 -17.12 14.71 -13.08
N ILE A 25 -15.99 15.32 -12.78
CA ILE A 25 -15.05 14.84 -11.74
C ILE A 25 -15.22 15.71 -10.49
N VAL A 26 -15.36 15.06 -9.34
CA VAL A 26 -15.51 15.73 -8.04
C VAL A 26 -14.42 15.24 -7.11
N GLU A 27 -13.57 16.17 -6.63
CA GLU A 27 -12.56 15.87 -5.62
C GLU A 27 -13.20 15.80 -4.23
N VAL A 28 -12.96 14.65 -3.57
CA VAL A 28 -13.45 14.36 -2.21
C VAL A 28 -12.36 13.64 -1.43
N GLY A 29 -12.16 14.01 -0.16
CA GLY A 29 -11.19 13.32 0.70
C GLY A 29 -11.62 11.88 1.01
N ASP A 30 -10.66 10.97 1.23
CA ASP A 30 -10.92 9.55 1.49
C ASP A 30 -11.89 9.32 2.67
N VAL A 31 -11.70 10.04 3.77
CA VAL A 31 -12.60 9.97 4.94
C VAL A 31 -14.04 10.33 4.58
N ASP A 32 -14.22 11.34 3.72
CA ASP A 32 -15.54 11.75 3.26
C ASP A 32 -16.16 10.73 2.29
N VAL A 33 -15.35 10.10 1.42
CA VAL A 33 -15.81 8.99 0.57
C VAL A 33 -16.35 7.87 1.44
N GLN A 34 -15.59 7.38 2.40
CA GLN A 34 -16.01 6.30 3.29
C GLN A 34 -17.25 6.67 4.13
N SER A 35 -17.34 7.92 4.59
CA SER A 35 -18.51 8.43 5.30
C SER A 35 -19.77 8.44 4.42
N ARG A 36 -19.65 8.85 3.15
CA ARG A 36 -20.75 8.82 2.17
C ARG A 36 -21.19 7.39 1.87
N LEU A 37 -20.27 6.44 1.68
CA LEU A 37 -20.59 5.02 1.47
C LEU A 37 -21.36 4.45 2.67
N THR A 38 -20.89 4.71 3.88
CA THR A 38 -21.55 4.29 5.13
C THR A 38 -22.95 4.89 5.26
N THR A 39 -23.10 6.19 4.97
CA THR A 39 -24.39 6.89 5.04
C THR A 39 -25.37 6.32 4.02
N ALA A 40 -24.95 6.18 2.77
CA ALA A 40 -25.77 5.62 1.69
C ALA A 40 -26.18 4.17 1.97
N GLY A 41 -25.21 3.33 2.39
CA GLY A 41 -25.46 1.93 2.72
C GLY A 41 -26.40 1.74 3.92
N THR A 42 -26.27 2.58 4.95
CA THR A 42 -27.10 2.51 6.16
C THR A 42 -28.52 3.03 5.90
N SER A 43 -28.66 4.11 5.14
CA SER A 43 -29.97 4.71 4.83
C SER A 43 -30.72 3.99 3.69
N GLY A 44 -30.00 3.29 2.82
CA GLY A 44 -30.52 2.74 1.57
C GLY A 44 -30.74 3.80 0.47
N ASP A 45 -30.37 5.06 0.72
CA ASP A 45 -30.44 6.13 -0.28
C ASP A 45 -29.09 6.31 -0.97
N LEU A 46 -28.97 5.76 -2.17
CA LEU A 46 -27.76 5.80 -2.98
C LEU A 46 -27.68 7.04 -3.87
N SER A 47 -28.70 7.91 -3.89
CA SER A 47 -28.80 9.04 -4.84
C SER A 47 -27.67 10.07 -4.74
N THR A 48 -26.95 10.09 -3.63
CA THR A 48 -25.80 10.99 -3.40
C THR A 48 -24.46 10.43 -3.87
N LEU A 49 -24.42 9.16 -4.29
CA LEU A 49 -23.19 8.52 -4.77
C LEU A 49 -22.96 8.85 -6.24
N PRO A 50 -21.70 9.04 -6.66
CA PRO A 50 -21.34 9.16 -8.07
C PRO A 50 -21.49 7.80 -8.79
N ASP A 51 -21.37 7.78 -10.12
CA ASP A 51 -21.37 6.52 -10.89
C ASP A 51 -20.12 5.67 -10.62
N ILE A 52 -18.95 6.33 -10.51
CA ILE A 52 -17.66 5.70 -10.22
C ILE A 52 -17.02 6.44 -9.05
N PHE A 53 -16.38 5.72 -8.13
CA PHE A 53 -15.61 6.30 -7.05
C PHE A 53 -14.33 5.52 -6.76
N LEU A 54 -13.33 6.22 -6.23
CA LEU A 54 -12.08 5.62 -5.78
C LEU A 54 -12.23 5.15 -4.34
N LEU A 55 -11.76 3.94 -4.04
CA LEU A 55 -11.73 3.39 -2.69
C LEU A 55 -10.38 2.74 -2.42
N GLN A 56 -9.84 2.94 -1.23
CA GLN A 56 -8.65 2.23 -0.79
C GLN A 56 -8.88 0.72 -0.78
N ASP A 57 -7.90 -0.04 -1.25
CA ASP A 57 -8.01 -1.49 -1.42
C ASP A 57 -8.48 -2.21 -0.15
N GLN A 58 -7.89 -1.86 0.98
CA GLN A 58 -8.19 -2.49 2.27
C GLN A 58 -9.61 -2.21 2.79
N ALA A 59 -10.31 -1.22 2.22
CA ALA A 59 -11.68 -0.88 2.59
C ALA A 59 -12.75 -1.66 1.80
N PHE A 60 -12.39 -2.31 0.68
CA PHE A 60 -13.37 -2.99 -0.17
C PHE A 60 -14.15 -4.08 0.56
N GLN A 61 -13.46 -5.02 1.20
CA GLN A 61 -14.10 -6.18 1.84
C GLN A 61 -15.16 -5.75 2.86
N LYS A 62 -14.81 -4.81 3.75
CA LYS A 62 -15.74 -4.28 4.74
C LYS A 62 -16.96 -3.61 4.11
N ASN A 63 -16.72 -2.73 3.13
CA ASN A 63 -17.80 -1.96 2.53
C ASN A 63 -18.71 -2.81 1.66
N VAL A 64 -18.18 -3.71 0.84
CA VAL A 64 -18.98 -4.61 -0.01
C VAL A 64 -19.83 -5.56 0.85
N LEU A 65 -19.26 -6.15 1.91
CA LEU A 65 -20.01 -7.06 2.79
C LEU A 65 -21.05 -6.33 3.65
N SER A 66 -20.73 -5.11 4.12
CA SER A 66 -21.64 -4.34 4.97
C SER A 66 -22.75 -3.65 4.17
N TYR A 67 -22.44 -3.25 2.94
CA TYR A 67 -23.33 -2.43 2.10
C TYR A 67 -23.33 -2.95 0.65
N PRO A 68 -23.80 -4.19 0.39
CA PRO A 68 -23.71 -4.81 -0.94
C PRO A 68 -24.40 -4.01 -2.04
N ASP A 69 -25.48 -3.31 -1.72
CA ASP A 69 -26.23 -2.50 -2.69
C ASP A 69 -25.48 -1.23 -3.15
N VAL A 70 -24.44 -0.82 -2.42
CA VAL A 70 -23.61 0.35 -2.76
C VAL A 70 -22.68 0.07 -3.94
N PHE A 71 -22.42 -1.20 -4.24
CA PHE A 71 -21.43 -1.62 -5.25
C PHE A 71 -22.09 -2.40 -6.38
N LYS A 72 -21.58 -2.23 -7.58
CA LYS A 72 -21.86 -3.14 -8.72
C LYS A 72 -20.70 -4.10 -8.89
N GLU A 73 -21.03 -5.36 -9.17
CA GLU A 73 -20.07 -6.33 -9.66
C GLU A 73 -19.54 -5.88 -11.03
N ILE A 74 -18.24 -5.98 -11.24
CA ILE A 74 -17.55 -5.62 -12.48
C ILE A 74 -17.34 -6.87 -13.31
N SER A 75 -17.77 -6.83 -14.57
CA SER A 75 -17.80 -8.00 -15.44
C SER A 75 -16.41 -8.37 -15.95
N GLU A 76 -15.98 -9.61 -15.68
CA GLU A 76 -14.79 -10.23 -16.27
C GLU A 76 -14.85 -10.37 -17.82
N LYS A 77 -16.02 -10.18 -18.42
CA LYS A 77 -16.17 -10.15 -19.88
C LYS A 77 -15.69 -8.86 -20.50
N LYS A 78 -15.63 -7.78 -19.71
CA LYS A 78 -15.21 -6.46 -20.14
C LYS A 78 -13.77 -6.16 -19.73
N ILE A 79 -13.33 -6.68 -18.57
CA ILE A 79 -12.01 -6.42 -17.99
C ILE A 79 -11.34 -7.76 -17.73
N ASP A 80 -10.15 -7.94 -18.27
CA ASP A 80 -9.31 -9.09 -17.99
C ASP A 80 -8.51 -8.87 -16.71
N PHE A 81 -9.04 -9.36 -15.59
CA PHE A 81 -8.38 -9.22 -14.30
C PHE A 81 -7.09 -10.06 -14.19
N SER A 82 -6.83 -11.00 -15.10
CA SER A 82 -5.55 -11.72 -15.15
C SER A 82 -4.37 -10.85 -15.59
N GLU A 83 -4.64 -9.68 -16.16
CA GLU A 83 -3.63 -8.67 -16.51
C GLU A 83 -3.22 -7.78 -15.33
N PHE A 84 -3.71 -8.08 -14.12
CA PHE A 84 -3.31 -7.41 -12.87
C PHE A 84 -2.67 -8.40 -11.90
N PRO A 85 -1.73 -7.96 -11.03
CA PRO A 85 -1.19 -8.82 -9.98
C PRO A 85 -2.29 -9.30 -9.03
N SER A 86 -2.32 -10.60 -8.71
CA SER A 86 -3.33 -11.18 -7.81
C SER A 86 -3.30 -10.56 -6.41
N GLY A 87 -2.12 -10.24 -5.89
CA GLY A 87 -1.97 -9.53 -4.61
C GLY A 87 -2.63 -8.15 -4.57
N LYS A 88 -3.00 -7.59 -5.74
CA LYS A 88 -3.72 -6.33 -5.88
C LYS A 88 -5.22 -6.56 -6.09
N THR A 89 -5.60 -7.46 -6.99
CA THR A 89 -7.01 -7.74 -7.29
C THR A 89 -7.76 -8.35 -6.11
N ASP A 90 -7.10 -9.19 -5.31
CA ASP A 90 -7.70 -9.92 -4.19
C ASP A 90 -8.32 -8.99 -3.12
N PHE A 91 -7.85 -7.75 -3.00
CA PHE A 91 -8.45 -6.78 -2.08
C PHE A 91 -9.91 -6.45 -2.41
N SER A 92 -10.26 -6.38 -3.70
CA SER A 92 -11.59 -6.02 -4.17
C SER A 92 -12.43 -7.21 -4.65
N VAL A 93 -11.96 -8.44 -4.40
CA VAL A 93 -12.72 -9.67 -4.65
C VAL A 93 -13.49 -10.08 -3.40
N VAL A 94 -14.82 -10.22 -3.53
CA VAL A 94 -15.70 -10.70 -2.47
C VAL A 94 -16.59 -11.79 -3.06
N ASP A 95 -16.64 -12.97 -2.42
CA ASP A 95 -17.39 -14.13 -2.88
C ASP A 95 -17.09 -14.52 -4.35
N GLY A 96 -15.83 -14.38 -4.76
CA GLY A 96 -15.35 -14.68 -6.11
C GLY A 96 -15.78 -13.68 -7.18
N LYS A 97 -16.24 -12.49 -6.81
CA LYS A 97 -16.67 -11.41 -7.70
C LYS A 97 -15.80 -10.17 -7.54
N HIS A 98 -15.50 -9.51 -8.65
CA HIS A 98 -14.73 -8.28 -8.67
C HIS A 98 -15.61 -7.06 -8.44
N TYR A 99 -15.20 -6.18 -7.53
CA TYR A 99 -15.89 -4.92 -7.20
C TYR A 99 -15.02 -3.67 -7.39
N GLY A 100 -13.76 -3.86 -7.77
CA GLY A 100 -12.82 -2.77 -8.04
C GLY A 100 -11.92 -3.07 -9.23
N VAL A 101 -11.67 -2.07 -10.06
CA VAL A 101 -10.62 -2.08 -11.09
C VAL A 101 -9.38 -1.49 -10.46
N PRO A 102 -8.28 -2.24 -10.33
CA PRO A 102 -7.04 -1.73 -9.76
C PRO A 102 -6.56 -0.45 -10.47
N PHE A 103 -6.12 0.54 -9.69
CA PHE A 103 -5.66 1.81 -10.24
C PHE A 103 -4.19 2.06 -9.97
N ASP A 104 -3.83 2.35 -8.72
CA ASP A 104 -2.47 2.68 -8.34
C ASP A 104 -1.81 1.56 -7.56
N ASN A 105 -0.49 1.55 -7.64
CA ASN A 105 0.33 0.55 -7.00
C ASN A 105 0.78 1.01 -5.61
N GLY A 106 0.54 0.20 -4.60
CA GLY A 106 1.02 0.41 -3.23
C GLY A 106 2.23 -0.44 -2.87
N VAL A 107 2.96 -0.95 -3.86
CA VAL A 107 4.13 -1.83 -3.61
C VAL A 107 5.07 -1.20 -2.60
N ALA A 108 5.41 -1.97 -1.58
CA ALA A 108 6.36 -1.55 -0.57
C ALA A 108 7.79 -1.57 -1.14
N ILE A 109 8.47 -0.45 -0.99
CA ILE A 109 9.86 -0.25 -1.40
C ILE A 109 10.72 0.19 -0.22
N ALA A 110 11.99 -0.11 -0.28
CA ALA A 110 13.01 0.46 0.59
C ALA A 110 13.82 1.47 -0.20
N CYS A 111 13.79 2.74 0.22
CA CYS A 111 14.60 3.81 -0.35
C CYS A 111 15.72 4.15 0.62
N TYR A 112 16.94 4.25 0.12
CA TYR A 112 18.10 4.61 0.95
C TYR A 112 18.87 5.78 0.37
N ARG A 113 19.43 6.61 1.26
CA ARG A 113 20.41 7.64 0.96
C ARG A 113 21.77 7.01 0.68
N THR A 114 22.13 6.96 -0.58
CA THR A 114 23.37 6.34 -1.03
C THR A 114 24.60 7.02 -0.47
N ASP A 115 24.58 8.34 -0.30
CA ASP A 115 25.65 9.11 0.31
C ASP A 115 25.84 8.80 1.81
N ILE A 116 24.73 8.61 2.56
CA ILE A 116 24.80 8.22 3.98
C ILE A 116 25.29 6.77 4.12
N LEU A 117 24.81 5.86 3.25
CA LEU A 117 25.32 4.49 3.24
C LEU A 117 26.83 4.45 2.93
N GLN A 118 27.27 5.24 1.97
CA GLN A 118 28.69 5.33 1.60
C GLN A 118 29.55 5.85 2.76
N GLU A 119 29.07 6.84 3.54
CA GLU A 119 29.74 7.31 4.76
C GLU A 119 29.93 6.18 5.78
N ALA A 120 28.96 5.26 5.86
CA ALA A 120 29.06 4.06 6.68
C ALA A 120 29.92 2.94 6.07
N GLY A 121 30.43 3.11 4.83
CA GLY A 121 31.17 2.12 4.09
C GLY A 121 30.29 1.01 3.48
N MET A 122 29.04 1.31 3.18
CA MET A 122 28.03 0.40 2.64
C MET A 122 27.49 0.91 1.31
N THR A 123 26.82 0.02 0.59
CA THR A 123 26.15 0.28 -0.68
C THR A 123 24.69 -0.19 -0.63
N LEU A 124 23.90 0.12 -1.64
CA LEU A 124 22.54 -0.39 -1.79
C LEU A 124 22.47 -1.92 -1.82
N GLU A 125 23.46 -2.56 -2.42
CA GLU A 125 23.55 -4.03 -2.52
C GLU A 125 23.56 -4.70 -1.14
N ASP A 126 24.15 -4.04 -0.14
CA ASP A 126 24.14 -4.53 1.24
C ASP A 126 22.74 -4.61 1.86
N PHE A 127 21.77 -3.91 1.29
CA PHE A 127 20.38 -3.84 1.76
C PHE A 127 19.38 -4.50 0.80
N THR A 128 19.87 -5.14 -0.26
CA THR A 128 19.05 -5.83 -1.26
C THR A 128 18.95 -7.32 -0.93
N ASP A 129 17.76 -7.90 -1.06
CA ASP A 129 17.45 -9.33 -0.84
C ASP A 129 17.82 -9.88 0.56
N ILE A 130 17.87 -9.03 1.56
CA ILE A 130 18.31 -9.38 2.92
C ILE A 130 17.13 -9.73 3.84
N THR A 131 17.49 -10.25 5.01
CA THR A 131 16.56 -10.48 6.12
C THR A 131 16.51 -9.26 7.06
N TRP A 132 15.43 -9.15 7.87
CA TRP A 132 15.32 -8.11 8.88
C TRP A 132 16.41 -8.20 9.96
N ASP A 133 16.87 -9.40 10.32
CA ASP A 133 17.97 -9.53 11.29
C ASP A 133 19.28 -8.97 10.70
N GLU A 134 19.61 -9.28 9.43
CA GLU A 134 20.76 -8.69 8.73
C GLU A 134 20.62 -7.17 8.59
N TRP A 135 19.41 -6.70 8.29
CA TRP A 135 19.10 -5.29 8.19
C TRP A 135 19.36 -4.53 9.50
N VAL A 136 18.96 -5.10 10.64
CA VAL A 136 19.24 -4.53 11.98
C VAL A 136 20.74 -4.45 12.22
N GLU A 137 21.50 -5.53 11.94
CA GLU A 137 22.96 -5.52 12.16
C GLU A 137 23.67 -4.49 11.28
N LYS A 138 23.29 -4.39 10.00
CA LYS A 138 23.81 -3.35 9.10
C LYS A 138 23.39 -1.95 9.55
N GLY A 139 22.17 -1.79 10.01
CA GLY A 139 21.65 -0.53 10.54
C GLY A 139 22.40 0.00 11.75
N LYS A 140 22.84 -0.89 12.66
CA LYS A 140 23.71 -0.52 13.78
C LYS A 140 25.03 0.08 13.31
N VAL A 141 25.60 -0.47 12.22
CA VAL A 141 26.85 0.08 11.65
C VAL A 141 26.60 1.46 11.05
N VAL A 142 25.49 1.66 10.33
CA VAL A 142 25.12 2.97 9.79
C VAL A 142 24.96 3.97 10.93
N LEU A 143 24.19 3.60 11.97
CA LEU A 143 23.97 4.46 13.13
C LEU A 143 25.29 4.84 13.86
N GLU A 144 26.17 3.85 14.07
CA GLU A 144 27.48 4.06 14.71
C GLU A 144 28.36 5.01 13.91
N LYS A 145 28.37 4.89 12.58
CA LYS A 145 29.27 5.65 11.69
C LYS A 145 28.76 7.06 11.39
N THR A 146 27.44 7.20 11.22
CA THR A 146 26.82 8.44 10.72
C THR A 146 25.99 9.19 11.77
N GLY A 147 25.70 8.54 12.90
CA GLY A 147 24.78 9.06 13.92
C GLY A 147 23.30 9.07 13.49
N LYS A 148 22.97 8.47 12.32
CA LYS A 148 21.61 8.48 11.77
C LYS A 148 20.98 7.10 11.86
N PRO A 149 19.72 6.99 12.37
CA PRO A 149 18.97 5.73 12.27
C PRO A 149 18.70 5.38 10.80
N LEU A 150 18.41 4.10 10.53
CA LEU A 150 18.01 3.69 9.18
C LEU A 150 16.59 4.18 8.83
N LEU A 151 15.66 4.08 9.78
CA LEU A 151 14.25 4.45 9.56
C LEU A 151 13.71 5.30 10.70
N THR A 152 12.68 6.08 10.34
CA THR A 152 11.67 6.57 11.28
C THR A 152 10.33 5.90 10.98
N THR A 153 9.44 5.88 11.97
CA THR A 153 8.03 5.50 11.84
C THR A 153 7.19 6.34 12.79
N THR A 154 5.94 6.58 12.47
CA THR A 154 5.03 7.28 13.38
C THR A 154 4.63 6.33 14.52
N ALA A 155 4.73 6.80 15.75
CA ALA A 155 4.35 6.00 16.92
C ALA A 155 2.87 5.60 16.86
N GLY A 156 2.59 4.32 17.06
CA GLY A 156 1.23 3.80 16.96
C GLY A 156 0.76 3.47 15.55
N GLU A 157 1.58 3.69 14.51
CA GLU A 157 1.29 3.21 13.15
C GLU A 157 1.67 1.73 13.02
N CYS A 158 0.89 1.00 12.22
CA CYS A 158 1.15 -0.42 12.00
C CYS A 158 1.56 -0.77 10.56
N ASP A 159 1.84 0.21 9.73
CA ASP A 159 2.19 0.00 8.32
C ASP A 159 3.40 -0.94 8.18
N LEU A 160 4.47 -0.68 8.95
CA LEU A 160 5.65 -1.53 8.92
C LEU A 160 5.36 -2.96 9.39
N LEU A 161 4.48 -3.13 10.40
CA LEU A 161 4.06 -4.44 10.88
C LEU A 161 3.27 -5.22 9.82
N THR A 162 2.33 -4.54 9.17
CA THR A 162 1.50 -5.16 8.13
C THR A 162 2.30 -5.48 6.87
N MET A 163 3.25 -4.63 6.49
CA MET A 163 4.19 -4.92 5.39
C MET A 163 5.04 -6.17 5.70
N MET A 164 5.60 -6.27 6.90
CA MET A 164 6.35 -7.47 7.30
C MET A 164 5.48 -8.73 7.32
N LEU A 165 4.24 -8.63 7.80
CA LEU A 165 3.30 -9.74 7.87
C LEU A 165 2.90 -10.23 6.47
N GLN A 166 2.51 -9.30 5.59
CA GLN A 166 2.15 -9.62 4.21
C GLN A 166 3.34 -10.20 3.43
N SER A 167 4.54 -9.68 3.59
CA SER A 167 5.74 -10.20 2.92
C SER A 167 6.00 -11.68 3.24
N ALA A 168 5.48 -12.17 4.36
CA ALA A 168 5.52 -13.56 4.76
C ALA A 168 4.27 -14.37 4.34
N GLY A 169 3.35 -13.78 3.56
CA GLY A 169 2.09 -14.40 3.17
C GLY A 169 1.15 -14.69 4.34
N ALA A 170 1.29 -13.96 5.46
CA ALA A 170 0.49 -14.16 6.64
C ALA A 170 -0.58 -13.08 6.79
N SER A 171 -1.71 -13.46 7.39
CA SER A 171 -2.89 -12.62 7.55
C SER A 171 -3.34 -12.55 9.00
N LEU A 172 -4.08 -11.51 9.35
CA LEU A 172 -4.71 -11.34 10.67
C LEU A 172 -6.02 -12.11 10.81
N PHE A 173 -6.50 -12.69 9.70
CA PHE A 173 -7.69 -13.51 9.64
C PHE A 173 -7.40 -14.85 8.95
N ASN A 174 -8.19 -15.85 9.27
CA ASN A 174 -8.21 -17.16 8.61
C ASN A 174 -9.18 -17.11 7.41
N GLU A 175 -9.11 -18.12 6.53
CA GLU A 175 -10.01 -18.25 5.37
C GLU A 175 -11.49 -18.31 5.75
N ASP A 176 -11.81 -18.80 6.94
CA ASP A 176 -13.18 -18.85 7.46
C ASP A 176 -13.67 -17.54 8.08
N GLY A 177 -12.85 -16.46 7.99
CA GLY A 177 -13.15 -15.15 8.55
C GLY A 177 -12.92 -15.00 10.04
N THR A 178 -12.46 -16.04 10.74
CA THR A 178 -12.09 -15.94 12.15
C THR A 178 -10.76 -15.20 12.33
N THR A 179 -10.54 -14.60 13.50
CA THR A 179 -9.29 -13.89 13.81
C THR A 179 -8.11 -14.83 13.89
N ASN A 180 -6.95 -14.37 13.43
CA ASN A 180 -5.66 -15.05 13.51
C ASN A 180 -4.61 -14.09 14.11
N ILE A 181 -4.76 -13.74 15.40
CA ILE A 181 -3.91 -12.76 16.08
C ILE A 181 -3.12 -13.42 17.21
N ALA A 182 -3.78 -13.90 18.26
CA ALA A 182 -3.10 -14.41 19.47
C ALA A 182 -2.23 -15.65 19.22
N LYS A 183 -2.61 -16.49 18.27
CA LYS A 183 -1.90 -17.72 17.90
C LYS A 183 -1.02 -17.57 16.66
N ASN A 184 -0.98 -16.40 16.03
CA ASN A 184 -0.22 -16.14 14.82
C ASN A 184 1.28 -16.03 15.15
N ASP A 185 2.05 -17.09 14.88
CA ASP A 185 3.48 -17.12 15.17
C ASP A 185 4.27 -16.17 14.24
N THR A 186 3.79 -15.92 13.04
CA THR A 186 4.39 -14.92 12.13
C THR A 186 4.21 -13.51 12.69
N LEU A 187 3.02 -13.17 13.19
CA LEU A 187 2.78 -11.86 13.84
C LEU A 187 3.67 -11.67 15.09
N LYS A 188 3.85 -12.69 15.92
CA LYS A 188 4.79 -12.64 17.06
C LYS A 188 6.20 -12.32 16.58
N LYS A 189 6.64 -12.96 15.49
CA LYS A 189 7.95 -12.72 14.88
C LYS A 189 8.08 -11.29 14.33
N VAL A 190 7.04 -10.76 13.72
CA VAL A 190 6.96 -9.36 13.25
C VAL A 190 7.16 -8.40 14.42
N ILE A 191 6.42 -8.59 15.52
CA ILE A 191 6.51 -7.72 16.70
C ILE A 191 7.89 -7.84 17.37
N ASP A 192 8.44 -9.05 17.51
CA ASP A 192 9.80 -9.25 18.03
C ASP A 192 10.84 -8.53 17.17
N THR A 193 10.67 -8.56 15.84
CA THR A 193 11.55 -7.85 14.89
C THR A 193 11.45 -6.34 15.08
N TYR A 194 10.23 -5.80 15.19
CA TYR A 194 9.98 -4.39 15.46
C TYR A 194 10.63 -3.94 16.78
N CYS A 195 10.46 -4.72 17.86
CA CYS A 195 11.12 -4.44 19.13
C CYS A 195 12.65 -4.39 18.99
N LYS A 196 13.26 -5.35 18.30
CA LYS A 196 14.72 -5.35 18.04
C LYS A 196 15.18 -4.09 17.28
N MET A 197 14.41 -3.65 16.28
CA MET A 197 14.72 -2.44 15.52
C MET A 197 14.70 -1.20 16.42
N LYS A 198 13.69 -1.07 17.25
CA LYS A 198 13.54 0.04 18.21
C LYS A 198 14.62 0.00 19.30
N ASP A 199 14.82 -1.14 19.93
CA ASP A 199 15.80 -1.32 21.03
C ASP A 199 17.25 -1.07 20.58
N SER A 200 17.56 -1.37 19.31
CA SER A 200 18.87 -1.12 18.71
C SER A 200 19.07 0.34 18.27
N GLY A 201 18.04 1.16 18.26
CA GLY A 201 18.05 2.53 17.79
C GLY A 201 18.12 2.71 16.27
N VAL A 202 18.06 1.62 15.48
CA VAL A 202 18.04 1.69 14.01
C VAL A 202 16.69 2.16 13.47
N LEU A 203 15.63 2.04 14.26
CA LEU A 203 14.30 2.59 14.04
C LEU A 203 13.99 3.60 15.13
N GLN A 204 13.64 4.82 14.74
CA GLN A 204 13.20 5.88 15.64
C GLN A 204 11.71 6.16 15.45
N GLU A 205 10.94 6.16 16.53
CA GLU A 205 9.55 6.61 16.51
C GLU A 205 9.45 8.13 16.57
N VAL A 206 8.56 8.69 15.76
CA VAL A 206 8.19 10.12 15.73
C VAL A 206 6.70 10.26 16.02
N ASN A 207 6.21 11.50 16.28
CA ASN A 207 4.86 11.68 16.83
C ASN A 207 3.77 11.78 15.75
N ASN A 208 4.12 12.20 14.53
CA ASN A 208 3.15 12.51 13.49
C ASN A 208 3.78 12.44 12.09
N TRP A 209 2.92 12.60 11.09
CA TRP A 209 3.30 12.58 9.68
C TRP A 209 4.33 13.65 9.29
N ASP A 210 4.21 14.86 9.85
CA ASP A 210 5.14 15.97 9.52
C ASP A 210 6.55 15.68 10.04
N GLU A 211 6.68 15.11 11.24
CA GLU A 211 7.98 14.67 11.77
C GLU A 211 8.52 13.48 10.96
N TYR A 212 7.65 12.54 10.55
CA TYR A 212 8.05 11.41 9.73
C TYR A 212 8.62 11.87 8.38
N THR A 213 7.89 12.68 7.64
CA THR A 213 8.38 13.22 6.35
C THR A 213 9.57 14.16 6.54
N GLY A 214 9.54 14.99 7.58
CA GLY A 214 10.64 15.88 7.95
C GLY A 214 11.95 15.14 8.16
N SER A 215 11.93 13.96 8.78
CA SER A 215 13.13 13.18 9.03
C SER A 215 13.90 12.82 7.76
N MET A 216 13.19 12.45 6.69
CA MET A 216 13.80 12.13 5.40
C MET A 216 14.18 13.39 4.61
N LEU A 217 13.34 14.44 4.62
CA LEU A 217 13.59 15.68 3.90
C LEU A 217 14.75 16.48 4.50
N ASN A 218 14.97 16.38 5.81
CA ASN A 218 16.08 17.05 6.53
C ASN A 218 17.33 16.16 6.66
N SER A 219 17.37 15.00 6.01
CA SER A 219 18.51 14.07 6.09
C SER A 219 18.82 13.58 7.52
N GLU A 220 17.80 13.42 8.36
CA GLU A 220 17.93 12.93 9.73
C GLU A 220 17.97 11.40 9.80
N VAL A 221 17.56 10.72 8.73
CA VAL A 221 17.45 9.27 8.61
C VAL A 221 18.11 8.80 7.32
N ALA A 222 18.64 7.56 7.31
CA ALA A 222 19.36 7.03 6.15
C ALA A 222 18.44 6.39 5.10
N GLY A 223 17.17 6.14 5.42
CA GLY A 223 16.24 5.54 4.48
C GLY A 223 14.79 5.64 4.91
N VAL A 224 13.92 5.08 4.08
CA VAL A 224 12.49 4.92 4.33
C VAL A 224 12.01 3.61 3.73
N ILE A 225 11.11 2.92 4.43
CA ILE A 225 10.38 1.76 3.91
C ILE A 225 8.90 2.10 3.97
N ASN A 226 8.26 2.16 2.78
CA ASN A 226 6.85 2.49 2.67
C ASN A 226 6.32 2.07 1.29
N GLY A 227 5.03 2.30 1.01
CA GLY A 227 4.49 2.18 -0.34
C GLY A 227 5.21 3.09 -1.32
N CYS A 228 5.27 2.70 -2.58
CA CYS A 228 6.03 3.42 -3.62
C CYS A 228 5.58 4.89 -3.82
N TRP A 229 4.39 5.25 -3.38
CA TRP A 229 3.88 6.62 -3.36
C TRP A 229 4.75 7.58 -2.52
N ILE A 230 5.58 7.07 -1.59
CA ILE A 230 6.50 7.88 -0.78
C ILE A 230 7.56 8.60 -1.64
N MET A 231 7.83 8.08 -2.85
CA MET A 231 8.77 8.70 -3.78
C MET A 231 8.40 10.15 -4.08
N GLY A 232 7.10 10.45 -4.24
CA GLY A 232 6.62 11.81 -4.47
C GLY A 232 6.97 12.77 -3.32
N THR A 233 6.92 12.29 -2.08
CA THR A 233 7.36 13.06 -0.91
C THR A 233 8.87 13.27 -0.90
N ILE A 234 9.65 12.20 -1.12
CA ILE A 234 11.12 12.27 -1.13
C ILE A 234 11.61 13.26 -2.20
N GLN A 235 11.00 13.26 -3.38
CA GLN A 235 11.39 14.12 -4.50
C GLN A 235 11.15 15.62 -4.25
N THR A 236 10.41 16.00 -3.22
CA THR A 236 10.29 17.42 -2.83
C THR A 236 11.58 18.02 -2.25
N ALA A 237 12.52 17.17 -1.81
CA ALA A 237 13.85 17.59 -1.37
C ALA A 237 14.81 17.65 -2.57
N GLU A 238 14.70 18.70 -3.40
CA GLU A 238 15.47 18.86 -4.64
C GLU A 238 16.98 18.74 -4.46
N ASP A 239 17.50 19.20 -3.31
CA ASP A 239 18.92 19.13 -2.95
C ASP A 239 19.43 17.70 -2.67
N GLN A 240 18.52 16.75 -2.56
CA GLN A 240 18.81 15.32 -2.42
C GLN A 240 18.76 14.56 -3.74
N SER A 241 18.52 15.23 -4.87
CA SER A 241 18.54 14.61 -6.19
C SER A 241 19.83 13.83 -6.47
N GLY A 242 19.72 12.63 -6.98
CA GLY A 242 20.84 11.73 -7.24
C GLY A 242 21.46 11.07 -6.01
N LYS A 243 20.87 11.25 -4.82
CA LYS A 243 21.37 10.67 -3.56
C LYS A 243 20.48 9.56 -3.00
N TRP A 244 19.41 9.21 -3.66
CA TRP A 244 18.50 8.13 -3.27
C TRP A 244 18.62 6.95 -4.23
N ALA A 245 18.41 5.75 -3.71
CA ALA A 245 18.26 4.54 -4.51
C ALA A 245 17.20 3.63 -3.90
N ILE A 246 16.57 2.79 -4.74
CA ILE A 246 15.46 1.94 -4.36
C ILE A 246 15.86 0.47 -4.46
N THR A 247 15.46 -0.30 -3.44
CA THR A 247 15.52 -1.75 -3.46
C THR A 247 14.25 -2.36 -2.83
N ASN A 248 14.19 -3.68 -2.77
CA ASN A 248 13.11 -4.39 -2.09
C ASN A 248 13.23 -4.28 -0.55
N ILE A 249 12.15 -4.61 0.15
CA ILE A 249 12.15 -4.61 1.61
C ILE A 249 12.82 -5.87 2.17
N PRO A 250 13.36 -5.85 3.40
CA PRO A 250 13.86 -7.06 4.03
C PRO A 250 12.74 -8.09 4.30
N LYS A 251 13.07 -9.38 4.29
CA LYS A 251 12.14 -10.47 4.64
C LYS A 251 12.34 -10.96 6.07
N LEU A 252 11.31 -11.58 6.65
CA LEU A 252 11.40 -12.18 7.97
C LEU A 252 12.40 -13.34 8.01
N THR A 253 13.29 -13.32 8.99
CA THR A 253 14.31 -14.35 9.20
C THR A 253 13.67 -15.66 9.67
N ASN A 254 14.04 -16.77 9.04
CA ASN A 254 13.58 -18.11 9.41
C ASN A 254 12.05 -18.29 9.38
N VAL A 255 11.36 -17.56 8.51
CA VAL A 255 9.94 -17.76 8.22
C VAL A 255 9.83 -18.37 6.83
N LYS A 256 9.26 -19.57 6.75
CA LYS A 256 9.08 -20.27 5.48
C LYS A 256 8.12 -19.52 4.58
N GLY A 257 8.52 -19.27 3.34
CA GLY A 257 7.70 -18.56 2.36
C GLY A 257 7.78 -17.03 2.46
N ALA A 258 8.53 -16.49 3.43
CA ALA A 258 8.76 -15.05 3.51
C ALA A 258 9.51 -14.54 2.26
N THR A 259 9.02 -13.44 1.71
CA THR A 259 9.56 -12.76 0.53
C THR A 259 10.09 -11.39 0.88
N ASN A 260 10.79 -10.76 -0.05
CA ASN A 260 11.24 -9.37 0.05
C ASN A 260 10.23 -8.39 -0.57
N TYR A 261 8.96 -8.78 -0.67
CA TYR A 261 7.92 -8.02 -1.38
C TYR A 261 6.67 -7.90 -0.53
N SER A 262 6.08 -6.72 -0.55
CA SER A 262 4.85 -6.40 0.18
C SER A 262 4.12 -5.23 -0.46
N ASN A 263 3.03 -4.80 0.16
CA ASN A 263 2.25 -3.67 -0.25
C ASN A 263 1.90 -2.78 0.95
N ASN A 264 1.79 -1.47 0.73
CA ASN A 264 1.24 -0.53 1.68
C ASN A 264 0.44 0.55 0.95
N GLY A 265 -0.88 0.51 1.09
CA GLY A 265 -1.81 1.37 0.37
C GLY A 265 -2.20 0.79 -0.99
N GLY A 266 -2.57 1.68 -1.88
CA GLY A 266 -3.19 1.38 -3.17
C GLY A 266 -4.70 1.55 -3.13
N SER A 267 -5.28 1.83 -4.30
CA SER A 267 -6.71 2.04 -4.47
C SER A 267 -7.21 1.45 -5.77
N SER A 268 -8.52 1.28 -5.85
CA SER A 268 -9.21 0.72 -7.00
C SER A 268 -10.49 1.51 -7.29
N TRP A 269 -10.88 1.58 -8.56
CA TRP A 269 -12.09 2.23 -9.01
C TRP A 269 -13.29 1.29 -8.88
N ALA A 270 -14.29 1.69 -8.11
CA ALA A 270 -15.54 0.96 -7.95
C ALA A 270 -16.67 1.61 -8.74
N ILE A 271 -17.61 0.78 -9.22
CA ILE A 271 -18.86 1.23 -9.82
C ILE A 271 -19.95 1.22 -8.74
N SER A 272 -20.63 2.35 -8.59
CA SER A 272 -21.66 2.56 -7.60
C SER A 272 -22.95 1.82 -7.92
N GLY A 273 -23.65 1.39 -6.88
CA GLY A 273 -25.03 0.91 -6.98
C GLY A 273 -26.01 1.92 -7.56
N ASN A 274 -25.66 3.22 -7.49
CA ASN A 274 -26.43 4.33 -8.09
C ASN A 274 -26.13 4.54 -9.59
N CYS A 275 -25.14 3.85 -10.15
CA CYS A 275 -24.74 4.04 -11.54
C CYS A 275 -25.89 3.77 -12.50
N GLY A 276 -26.25 4.82 -13.27
CA GLY A 276 -27.36 4.77 -14.22
C GLY A 276 -27.04 3.99 -15.51
N ASN A 277 -25.76 3.85 -15.83
CA ASN A 277 -25.29 3.11 -17.01
C ASN A 277 -24.00 2.32 -16.69
N VAL A 278 -24.17 1.15 -16.08
CA VAL A 278 -23.07 0.29 -15.67
C VAL A 278 -22.21 -0.16 -16.87
N GLU A 279 -22.82 -0.43 -18.01
CA GLU A 279 -22.11 -0.86 -19.21
C GLU A 279 -21.16 0.23 -19.72
N LEU A 280 -21.57 1.50 -19.69
CA LEU A 280 -20.73 2.65 -20.03
C LEU A 280 -19.60 2.86 -19.01
N ALA A 281 -19.89 2.68 -17.71
CA ALA A 281 -18.88 2.80 -16.66
C ALA A 281 -17.81 1.70 -16.79
N GLU A 282 -18.22 0.46 -17.06
CA GLU A 282 -17.29 -0.64 -17.33
C GLU A 282 -16.46 -0.39 -18.58
N ASP A 283 -17.07 0.11 -19.64
CA ASP A 283 -16.37 0.44 -20.91
C ASP A 283 -15.32 1.53 -20.71
N PHE A 284 -15.67 2.56 -19.93
CA PHE A 284 -14.73 3.63 -19.54
C PHE A 284 -13.53 3.06 -18.78
N LEU A 285 -13.75 2.24 -17.74
CA LEU A 285 -12.69 1.66 -16.96
C LEU A 285 -11.84 0.66 -17.74
N ALA A 286 -12.46 -0.14 -18.61
CA ALA A 286 -11.80 -1.10 -19.49
C ALA A 286 -10.91 -0.41 -20.54
N SER A 287 -11.38 0.71 -21.10
CA SER A 287 -10.64 1.45 -22.13
C SER A 287 -9.55 2.37 -21.57
N THR A 288 -9.56 2.61 -20.25
CA THR A 288 -8.62 3.51 -19.59
C THR A 288 -7.70 2.75 -18.61
N PHE A 289 -8.11 2.54 -17.37
CA PHE A 289 -7.30 1.93 -16.32
C PHE A 289 -6.98 0.45 -16.54
N ALA A 290 -7.77 -0.25 -17.35
CA ALA A 290 -7.55 -1.65 -17.71
C ALA A 290 -7.27 -1.85 -19.21
N GLY A 291 -6.80 -0.83 -19.92
CA GLY A 291 -6.60 -0.96 -21.37
C GLY A 291 -5.76 0.12 -22.05
N SER A 292 -5.30 1.17 -21.33
CA SER A 292 -4.58 2.28 -21.93
C SER A 292 -3.15 2.44 -21.42
N THR A 293 -2.18 1.99 -22.20
CA THR A 293 -0.76 2.29 -21.95
C THR A 293 -0.49 3.80 -22.02
N GLU A 294 -1.19 4.53 -22.90
CA GLU A 294 -1.06 5.98 -23.03
C GLU A 294 -1.45 6.68 -21.72
N LEU A 295 -2.56 6.27 -21.10
CA LEU A 295 -2.97 6.81 -19.80
C LEU A 295 -1.85 6.68 -18.77
N TYR A 296 -1.33 5.47 -18.60
CA TYR A 296 -0.31 5.20 -17.58
C TYR A 296 1.01 5.93 -17.89
N ASN A 297 1.39 6.10 -19.16
CA ASN A 297 2.55 6.90 -19.51
C ASN A 297 2.36 8.38 -19.15
N ASN A 298 1.16 8.94 -19.38
CA ASN A 298 0.84 10.34 -19.08
C ASN A 298 0.83 10.61 -17.56
N ILE A 299 0.32 9.67 -16.78
CA ILE A 299 0.19 9.84 -15.31
C ILE A 299 1.42 9.37 -14.52
N LEU A 300 2.40 8.75 -15.16
CA LEU A 300 3.62 8.27 -14.49
C LEU A 300 4.37 9.39 -13.78
N SER A 301 4.42 10.60 -14.39
CA SER A 301 5.09 11.77 -13.82
C SER A 301 4.51 12.23 -12.47
N CYS A 302 3.25 11.94 -12.19
CA CYS A 302 2.61 12.27 -10.91
C CYS A 302 2.72 11.15 -9.86
N GLY A 303 3.41 10.04 -10.17
CA GLY A 303 3.66 8.94 -9.25
C GLY A 303 2.59 7.85 -9.27
N ALA A 304 1.63 7.90 -10.19
CA ALA A 304 0.65 6.83 -10.39
C ALA A 304 1.28 5.70 -11.21
N ILE A 305 1.76 4.67 -10.53
CA ILE A 305 2.44 3.52 -11.16
C ILE A 305 1.40 2.47 -11.52
N ALA A 306 1.47 1.96 -12.76
CA ALA A 306 0.52 1.00 -13.31
C ALA A 306 0.42 -0.27 -12.44
N THR A 307 -0.82 -0.67 -12.22
CA THR A 307 -1.17 -2.01 -11.76
C THR A 307 -1.57 -2.91 -12.93
N TRP A 308 -2.02 -2.34 -14.04
CA TRP A 308 -2.28 -3.06 -15.28
C TRP A 308 -0.95 -3.43 -15.93
N THR A 309 -0.62 -4.72 -15.91
CA THR A 309 0.70 -5.24 -16.29
C THR A 309 1.17 -4.81 -17.68
N PRO A 310 0.30 -4.81 -18.74
CA PRO A 310 0.75 -4.39 -20.08
C PRO A 310 1.26 -2.96 -20.16
N ALA A 311 0.78 -2.05 -19.30
CA ALA A 311 1.30 -0.69 -19.27
C ALA A 311 2.71 -0.61 -18.65
N GLY A 312 3.00 -1.48 -17.68
CA GLY A 312 4.32 -1.57 -17.05
C GLY A 312 5.43 -2.02 -18.00
N ASP A 313 5.09 -2.66 -19.11
CA ASP A 313 6.03 -3.10 -20.15
C ASP A 313 6.39 -1.98 -21.15
N SER A 314 5.85 -0.76 -20.99
CA SER A 314 6.13 0.34 -21.90
C SER A 314 7.52 0.93 -21.68
N ASP A 315 8.13 1.47 -22.75
CA ASP A 315 9.44 2.13 -22.71
C ASP A 315 9.52 3.27 -21.68
N ALA A 316 8.38 3.91 -21.34
CA ALA A 316 8.32 4.99 -20.36
C ALA A 316 8.74 4.52 -18.95
N TYR A 317 8.51 3.25 -18.61
CA TYR A 317 8.87 2.68 -17.31
C TYR A 317 10.36 2.34 -17.20
N ALA A 318 11.04 2.11 -18.33
CA ALA A 318 12.47 1.83 -18.40
C ALA A 318 13.35 3.09 -18.36
N VAL A 319 12.74 4.29 -18.32
CA VAL A 319 13.48 5.56 -18.31
C VAL A 319 14.20 5.74 -16.96
N PRO A 320 15.53 6.01 -16.98
CA PRO A 320 16.28 6.31 -15.76
C PRO A 320 15.70 7.52 -15.02
N ASN A 321 15.57 7.40 -13.70
CA ASN A 321 15.13 8.48 -12.83
C ASN A 321 16.33 9.14 -12.17
N GLU A 322 16.65 10.36 -12.58
CA GLU A 322 17.83 11.10 -12.11
C GLU A 322 17.81 11.33 -10.58
N PHE A 323 16.62 11.52 -9.99
CA PHE A 323 16.50 11.71 -8.54
C PHE A 323 16.93 10.45 -7.77
N PHE A 324 16.65 9.29 -8.33
CA PHE A 324 17.01 7.99 -7.76
C PHE A 324 18.27 7.40 -8.41
N SER A 325 19.31 8.22 -8.52
CA SER A 325 20.65 7.81 -8.99
C SER A 325 20.68 7.22 -10.39
N GLY A 326 19.73 7.56 -11.25
CA GLY A 326 19.66 7.07 -12.63
C GLY A 326 19.12 5.65 -12.77
N ASP A 327 18.47 5.11 -11.77
CA ASP A 327 17.82 3.78 -11.80
C ASP A 327 16.46 3.84 -12.51
N ALA A 328 16.08 2.78 -13.23
CA ALA A 328 14.74 2.62 -13.81
C ALA A 328 13.75 2.16 -12.73
N VAL A 329 13.43 3.08 -11.80
CA VAL A 329 12.70 2.77 -10.58
C VAL A 329 11.27 2.29 -10.83
N PHE A 330 10.62 2.78 -11.89
CA PHE A 330 9.24 2.42 -12.20
C PHE A 330 9.13 0.98 -12.71
N GLU A 331 10.05 0.56 -13.61
CA GLU A 331 10.15 -0.83 -14.07
C GLU A 331 10.40 -1.77 -12.88
N LYS A 332 11.31 -1.39 -11.99
CA LYS A 332 11.63 -2.16 -10.79
C LYS A 332 10.39 -2.32 -9.87
N ILE A 333 9.60 -1.27 -9.67
CA ILE A 333 8.39 -1.32 -8.83
C ILE A 333 7.31 -2.19 -9.47
N VAL A 334 7.13 -2.13 -10.79
CA VAL A 334 6.21 -3.02 -11.51
C VAL A 334 6.63 -4.48 -11.36
N ASP A 335 7.93 -4.79 -11.51
CA ASP A 335 8.44 -6.15 -11.27
C ASP A 335 8.18 -6.60 -9.82
N TYR A 336 8.40 -5.75 -8.83
CA TYR A 336 8.11 -6.07 -7.43
C TYR A 336 6.63 -6.37 -7.18
N SER A 337 5.73 -5.64 -7.85
CA SER A 337 4.28 -5.82 -7.69
C SER A 337 3.82 -7.23 -8.02
N THR A 338 4.46 -7.87 -9.00
CA THR A 338 4.12 -9.25 -9.42
C THR A 338 4.53 -10.31 -8.39
N LYS A 339 5.36 -9.95 -7.41
CA LYS A 339 5.93 -10.84 -6.39
C LYS A 339 5.29 -10.65 -5.01
N VAL A 340 4.39 -9.70 -4.85
CA VAL A 340 3.70 -9.43 -3.57
C VAL A 340 2.76 -10.60 -3.24
N PRO A 341 2.89 -11.21 -2.05
CA PRO A 341 1.98 -12.27 -1.64
C PRO A 341 0.55 -11.77 -1.44
N SER A 342 -0.42 -12.53 -1.91
CA SER A 342 -1.83 -12.34 -1.55
C SER A 342 -2.06 -12.64 -0.09
N ILE A 343 -2.93 -11.87 0.57
CA ILE A 343 -3.32 -12.06 1.96
C ILE A 343 -4.84 -11.94 2.11
N ILE A 344 -5.35 -12.51 3.20
CA ILE A 344 -6.75 -12.35 3.61
C ILE A 344 -6.84 -11.09 4.46
N THR A 345 -7.61 -10.09 4.01
CA THR A 345 -7.84 -8.86 4.78
C THR A 345 -9.08 -8.95 5.65
N GLY A 346 -10.20 -9.37 5.09
CA GLY A 346 -11.48 -9.45 5.80
C GLY A 346 -12.11 -8.08 6.12
N PRO A 347 -13.38 -8.05 6.54
CA PRO A 347 -14.12 -6.80 6.76
C PRO A 347 -13.67 -6.01 7.99
N TYR A 348 -12.95 -6.64 8.92
CA TYR A 348 -12.46 -6.01 10.17
C TYR A 348 -10.94 -5.78 10.15
N PHE A 349 -10.36 -5.63 8.95
CA PHE A 349 -8.91 -5.47 8.80
C PHE A 349 -8.38 -4.21 9.49
N HIS A 350 -9.09 -3.08 9.39
CA HIS A 350 -8.68 -1.85 10.06
C HIS A 350 -8.75 -1.97 11.57
N GLU A 351 -9.82 -2.57 12.10
CA GLU A 351 -9.97 -2.84 13.53
C GLU A 351 -8.84 -3.76 14.06
N ALA A 352 -8.46 -4.76 13.27
CA ALA A 352 -7.34 -5.65 13.61
C ALA A 352 -6.00 -4.91 13.58
N ARG A 353 -5.76 -4.04 12.59
CA ARG A 353 -4.58 -3.16 12.54
C ARG A 353 -4.48 -2.28 13.78
N ASP A 354 -5.56 -1.60 14.15
CA ASP A 354 -5.60 -0.74 15.33
C ASP A 354 -5.31 -1.53 16.60
N ALA A 355 -5.91 -2.72 16.74
CA ALA A 355 -5.71 -3.57 17.90
C ALA A 355 -4.25 -4.06 18.03
N ILE A 356 -3.62 -4.49 16.93
CA ILE A 356 -2.20 -4.90 16.96
C ILE A 356 -1.25 -3.71 17.15
N SER A 357 -1.61 -2.51 16.66
CA SER A 357 -0.86 -1.29 16.91
C SER A 357 -0.80 -0.96 18.41
N VAL A 358 -1.95 -0.97 19.07
CA VAL A 358 -2.04 -0.78 20.54
C VAL A 358 -1.26 -1.86 21.28
N ALA A 359 -1.42 -3.13 20.89
CA ALA A 359 -0.68 -4.23 21.49
C ALA A 359 0.83 -4.06 21.35
N THR A 360 1.31 -3.70 20.16
CA THR A 360 2.74 -3.48 19.87
C THR A 360 3.30 -2.31 20.69
N THR A 361 2.58 -1.21 20.79
CA THR A 361 2.95 -0.09 21.65
C THR A 361 3.11 -0.51 23.11
N ASN A 362 2.18 -1.30 23.63
CA ASN A 362 2.29 -1.81 25.00
C ASN A 362 3.47 -2.77 25.17
N ILE A 363 3.71 -3.65 24.19
CA ILE A 363 4.82 -4.63 24.21
C ILE A 363 6.17 -3.91 24.19
N THR A 364 6.35 -2.90 23.34
CA THR A 364 7.58 -2.09 23.29
C THR A 364 7.81 -1.32 24.59
N ASN A 365 6.76 -1.09 25.38
CA ASN A 365 6.85 -0.52 26.74
C ASN A 365 6.94 -1.57 27.85
N GLY A 366 7.20 -2.83 27.52
CA GLY A 366 7.48 -3.90 28.48
C GLY A 366 6.30 -4.77 28.88
N ALA A 367 5.15 -4.66 28.19
CA ALA A 367 4.02 -5.56 28.43
C ALA A 367 4.26 -6.96 27.86
N ASP A 368 3.56 -7.96 28.40
CA ASP A 368 3.66 -9.35 27.96
C ASP A 368 3.02 -9.57 26.58
N LEU A 369 3.81 -10.03 25.63
CA LEU A 369 3.42 -10.26 24.24
C LEU A 369 2.14 -11.11 24.12
N LYS A 370 2.07 -12.24 24.84
CA LYS A 370 0.93 -13.16 24.71
C LYS A 370 -0.35 -12.55 25.25
N LYS A 371 -0.24 -11.79 26.36
CA LYS A 371 -1.40 -11.12 26.95
C LYS A 371 -1.90 -10.00 26.06
N GLU A 372 -1.01 -9.19 25.49
CA GLU A 372 -1.41 -8.09 24.62
C GLU A 372 -2.01 -8.58 23.30
N LEU A 373 -1.45 -9.62 22.67
CA LEU A 373 -2.05 -10.21 21.49
C LEU A 373 -3.40 -10.87 21.76
N LYS A 374 -3.59 -11.46 22.96
CA LYS A 374 -4.91 -11.98 23.35
C LYS A 374 -5.93 -10.87 23.53
N LYS A 375 -5.56 -9.75 24.14
CA LYS A 375 -6.45 -8.57 24.24
C LYS A 375 -6.80 -8.00 22.87
N ALA A 376 -5.81 -7.91 21.95
CA ALA A 376 -6.05 -7.46 20.60
C ALA A 376 -7.08 -8.36 19.90
N GLU A 377 -6.91 -9.67 19.96
CA GLU A 377 -7.85 -10.65 19.40
C GLU A 377 -9.25 -10.50 20.02
N ASP A 378 -9.34 -10.38 21.35
CA ASP A 378 -10.63 -10.20 22.04
C ASP A 378 -11.33 -8.89 21.63
N THR A 379 -10.57 -7.82 21.41
CA THR A 379 -11.10 -6.54 20.93
C THR A 379 -11.70 -6.69 19.53
N VAL A 380 -10.98 -7.36 18.62
CA VAL A 380 -11.46 -7.59 17.25
C VAL A 380 -12.69 -8.49 17.25
N ASN A 381 -12.67 -9.60 18.01
CA ASN A 381 -13.81 -10.50 18.13
C ASN A 381 -15.06 -9.79 18.69
N PHE A 382 -14.87 -8.92 19.68
CA PHE A 382 -15.96 -8.09 20.19
C PHE A 382 -16.58 -7.19 19.12
N ASN A 383 -15.73 -6.54 18.30
CA ASN A 383 -16.18 -5.69 17.19
C ASN A 383 -16.91 -6.52 16.10
N MET A 384 -16.53 -7.78 15.94
CA MET A 384 -17.18 -8.75 15.04
C MET A 384 -18.51 -9.29 15.61
N GLY A 385 -18.86 -8.98 16.86
CA GLY A 385 -20.06 -9.50 17.53
C GLY A 385 -19.92 -10.95 17.99
N GLN A 386 -18.70 -11.40 18.27
CA GLN A 386 -18.36 -12.76 18.71
C GLN A 386 -18.01 -12.79 20.20
#